data_a0f1392809d9c7b482a3d2093ee4d523
#
_entry.id   a0f1392809d9c7b482a3d2093ee4d523
#
_cell.length_a   1.000
_cell.length_b   1.000
_cell.length_c   1.000
_cell.angle_alpha   90.00
_cell.angle_beta   90.00
_cell.angle_gamma   90.00
#
_symmetry.space_group_name_H-M   'P 1'
#
loop_
_entity.id
_entity.type
_entity.pdbx_description
1 polymer ?
#
loop_
_entity_poly.entity_id
_entity_poly.type
_entity_poly.pdbx_seq_one_letter_code
_entity_poly.pdbx_strand_id
1 'polypeptide(L)'
;MIINGVRWRVRLVSPAHPLLLTPWKTHALGVCDKVTQIICIDETLSPQLLKEVLCHEIVHAFMFSYMIDLSYSEEELVAELMSQYGEEILETTNIIYDGIRMK
;
A
#
# COMPACT_ATOMS: atom_id res chain seq x y z
N MET A 1 -9.37 0.06 9.49
CA MET A 1 -8.05 0.36 10.08
C MET A 1 -7.92 1.86 10.30
N ILE A 2 -7.13 2.27 11.27
CA ILE A 2 -6.94 3.68 11.59
C ILE A 2 -5.45 4.00 11.46
N ILE A 3 -5.13 5.04 10.68
CA ILE A 3 -3.76 5.53 10.47
C ILE A 3 -3.74 7.00 10.85
N ASN A 4 -2.98 7.35 11.88
CA ASN A 4 -2.89 8.72 12.39
C ASN A 4 -4.28 9.38 12.59
N GLY A 5 -5.22 8.64 13.17
CA GLY A 5 -6.59 9.11 13.42
C GLY A 5 -7.51 9.07 12.21
N VAL A 6 -7.01 8.75 11.02
CA VAL A 6 -7.81 8.66 9.79
C VAL A 6 -8.32 7.23 9.62
N ARG A 7 -9.63 7.09 9.45
CA ARG A 7 -10.25 5.77 9.28
C ARG A 7 -10.25 5.37 7.81
N TRP A 8 -9.73 4.17 7.55
CA TRP A 8 -9.68 3.58 6.20
C TRP A 8 -10.43 2.26 6.19
N ARG A 9 -11.06 1.96 5.05
CA ARG A 9 -11.67 0.65 4.78
C ARG A 9 -10.93 -0.03 3.66
N VAL A 10 -10.76 -1.34 3.78
CA VAL A 10 -10.17 -2.17 2.72
C VAL A 10 -11.24 -3.10 2.20
N ARG A 11 -11.42 -3.12 0.88
CA ARG A 11 -12.42 -3.98 0.20
C ARG A 11 -11.76 -4.78 -0.90
N LEU A 12 -12.08 -6.07 -0.94
CA LEU A 12 -11.79 -6.91 -2.08
C LEU A 12 -12.97 -6.80 -3.03
N VAL A 13 -12.69 -6.45 -4.29
CA VAL A 13 -13.73 -6.17 -5.28
C VAL A 13 -13.49 -6.92 -6.57
N SER A 14 -14.53 -7.04 -7.41
CA SER A 14 -14.40 -7.59 -8.76
C SER A 14 -13.38 -6.79 -9.56
N PRO A 15 -12.57 -7.43 -10.43
CA PRO A 15 -11.64 -6.69 -11.31
C PRO A 15 -12.34 -5.70 -12.24
N ALA A 16 -13.67 -5.85 -12.45
CA ALA A 16 -14.45 -4.90 -13.24
C ALA A 16 -15.02 -3.74 -12.43
N HIS A 17 -14.70 -3.64 -11.13
CA HIS A 17 -15.25 -2.61 -10.26
C HIS A 17 -14.88 -1.20 -10.77
N PRO A 18 -15.83 -0.24 -10.77
CA PRO A 18 -15.56 1.10 -11.31
C PRO A 18 -14.37 1.83 -10.69
N LEU A 19 -14.10 1.64 -9.40
CA LEU A 19 -12.97 2.29 -8.73
C LEU A 19 -11.62 1.79 -9.22
N LEU A 20 -11.55 0.60 -9.84
CA LEU A 20 -10.33 0.08 -10.43
C LEU A 20 -10.12 0.55 -11.86
N LEU A 21 -11.12 1.18 -12.48
CA LEU A 21 -11.02 1.67 -13.84
C LEU A 21 -10.16 2.95 -13.88
N THR A 22 -9.10 2.92 -14.67
CA THR A 22 -8.22 4.08 -14.86
C THR A 22 -8.76 5.02 -15.95
N PRO A 23 -8.26 6.27 -16.02
CA PRO A 23 -8.64 7.19 -17.11
C PRO A 23 -8.30 6.66 -18.51
N TRP A 24 -7.37 5.72 -18.63
CA TRP A 24 -6.97 5.11 -19.92
C TRP A 24 -7.79 3.87 -20.26
N LYS A 25 -8.93 3.64 -19.59
CA LYS A 25 -9.82 2.48 -19.79
C LYS A 25 -9.16 1.14 -19.52
N THR A 26 -8.12 1.12 -18.70
CA THR A 26 -7.52 -0.10 -18.17
C THR A 26 -7.96 -0.27 -16.72
N HIS A 27 -7.77 -1.47 -16.15
CA HIS A 27 -8.08 -1.74 -14.76
C HIS A 27 -6.81 -1.83 -13.93
N ALA A 28 -6.77 -1.08 -12.82
CA ALA A 28 -5.72 -1.19 -11.84
C ALA A 28 -5.94 -2.46 -10.99
N LEU A 29 -4.88 -2.95 -10.37
CA LEU A 29 -4.98 -4.09 -9.44
C LEU A 29 -5.44 -3.63 -8.05
N GLY A 30 -5.20 -2.37 -7.72
CA GLY A 30 -5.65 -1.75 -6.48
C GLY A 30 -5.73 -0.24 -6.63
N VAL A 31 -6.45 0.39 -5.73
CA VAL A 31 -6.58 1.85 -5.68
C VAL A 31 -6.75 2.30 -4.24
N CYS A 32 -6.13 3.43 -3.90
CA CYS A 32 -6.33 4.12 -2.64
C CYS A 32 -7.11 5.41 -2.93
N ASP A 33 -8.39 5.43 -2.58
CA ASP A 33 -9.25 6.59 -2.80
C ASP A 33 -9.22 7.50 -1.56
N LYS A 34 -8.58 8.65 -1.70
CA LYS A 34 -8.40 9.62 -0.61
C LYS A 34 -9.71 10.30 -0.22
N VAL A 35 -10.64 10.45 -1.16
CA VAL A 35 -11.91 11.14 -0.91
C VAL A 35 -12.82 10.32 -0.01
N THR A 36 -12.99 9.04 -0.33
CA THR A 36 -13.82 8.12 0.44
C THR A 36 -13.06 7.38 1.52
N GLN A 37 -11.73 7.44 1.50
CA GLN A 37 -10.85 6.70 2.42
C GLN A 37 -11.07 5.19 2.34
N ILE A 38 -11.19 4.70 1.10
CA ILE A 38 -11.36 3.29 0.80
C ILE A 38 -10.19 2.82 -0.05
N ILE A 39 -9.65 1.67 0.31
CA ILE A 39 -8.70 0.92 -0.51
C ILE A 39 -9.47 -0.23 -1.14
N CYS A 40 -9.47 -0.30 -2.48
CA CYS A 40 -10.06 -1.42 -3.22
C CYS A 40 -8.96 -2.24 -3.85
N ILE A 41 -9.06 -3.56 -3.72
CA ILE A 41 -8.09 -4.51 -4.29
C ILE A 41 -8.85 -5.54 -5.12
N ASP A 42 -8.31 -5.88 -6.27
CA ASP A 42 -8.83 -6.95 -7.12
C ASP A 42 -8.85 -8.28 -6.35
N GLU A 43 -10.01 -8.86 -6.18
CA GLU A 43 -10.20 -10.09 -5.40
C GLU A 43 -9.65 -11.35 -6.07
N THR A 44 -9.31 -11.28 -7.36
CA THR A 44 -8.84 -12.43 -8.15
C THR A 44 -7.33 -12.63 -8.11
N LEU A 45 -6.59 -11.74 -7.45
CA LEU A 45 -5.13 -11.82 -7.38
C LEU A 45 -4.67 -13.04 -6.60
N SER A 46 -3.51 -13.58 -6.97
CA SER A 46 -2.86 -14.62 -6.17
C SER A 46 -2.52 -14.08 -4.79
N PRO A 47 -2.38 -14.94 -3.76
CA PRO A 47 -2.07 -14.47 -2.41
C PRO A 47 -0.83 -13.58 -2.32
N GLN A 48 0.24 -13.92 -3.04
CA GLN A 48 1.47 -13.13 -3.03
C GLN A 48 1.25 -11.75 -3.65
N LEU A 49 0.61 -11.69 -4.81
CA LEU A 49 0.35 -10.44 -5.51
C LEU A 49 -0.66 -9.57 -4.74
N LEU A 50 -1.67 -10.19 -4.14
CA LEU A 50 -2.63 -9.49 -3.27
C LEU A 50 -1.90 -8.76 -2.14
N LYS A 51 -0.95 -9.42 -1.50
CA LYS A 51 -0.19 -8.84 -0.40
C LYS A 51 0.66 -7.66 -0.87
N GLU A 52 1.32 -7.79 -2.02
CA GLU A 52 2.14 -6.71 -2.60
C GLU A 52 1.28 -5.50 -2.96
N VAL A 53 0.15 -5.70 -3.62
CA VAL A 53 -0.75 -4.63 -4.01
C VAL A 53 -1.36 -3.97 -2.78
N LEU A 54 -1.77 -4.75 -1.79
CA LEU A 54 -2.29 -4.22 -0.53
C LEU A 54 -1.26 -3.32 0.17
N CYS A 55 -0.02 -3.76 0.26
CA CYS A 55 1.06 -2.96 0.85
C CYS A 55 1.26 -1.66 0.09
N HIS A 56 1.27 -1.71 -1.24
CA HIS A 56 1.40 -0.54 -2.10
C HIS A 56 0.31 0.51 -1.79
N GLU A 57 -0.95 0.08 -1.71
CA GLU A 57 -2.06 1.00 -1.42
C GLU A 57 -2.05 1.50 0.03
N ILE A 58 -1.63 0.67 0.98
CA ILE A 58 -1.49 1.09 2.38
C ILE A 58 -0.43 2.19 2.52
N VAL A 59 0.67 2.13 1.76
CA VAL A 59 1.67 3.20 1.75
C VAL A 59 1.04 4.53 1.34
N HIS A 60 0.21 4.54 0.30
CA HIS A 60 -0.52 5.75 -0.10
C HIS A 60 -1.42 6.26 1.03
N ALA A 61 -2.12 5.36 1.73
CA ALA A 61 -2.95 5.74 2.86
C ALA A 61 -2.14 6.36 4.00
N PHE A 62 -0.94 5.84 4.27
CA PHE A 62 -0.02 6.43 5.25
C PHE A 62 0.44 7.82 4.83
N MET A 63 0.84 7.99 3.56
CA MET A 63 1.25 9.30 3.04
C MET A 63 0.15 10.34 3.22
N PHE A 64 -1.08 10.00 2.87
CA PHE A 64 -2.22 10.88 3.04
C PHE A 64 -2.48 11.17 4.53
N SER A 65 -2.54 10.13 5.36
CA SER A 65 -2.94 10.25 6.77
C SER A 65 -1.93 11.04 7.60
N TYR A 66 -0.66 11.01 7.24
CA TYR A 66 0.40 11.77 7.89
C TYR A 66 0.74 13.06 7.15
N MET A 67 -0.02 13.40 6.11
CA MET A 67 0.18 14.61 5.29
C MET A 67 1.63 14.74 4.80
N ILE A 68 2.18 13.62 4.34
CA ILE A 68 3.52 13.60 3.75
C ILE A 68 3.42 14.14 2.32
N ASP A 69 4.10 15.25 2.06
CA ASP A 69 4.02 15.96 0.78
C ASP A 69 5.14 15.49 -0.15
N LEU A 70 4.82 14.51 -1.00
CA LEU A 70 5.69 14.02 -2.06
C LEU A 70 4.99 14.19 -3.40
N SER A 71 5.78 14.31 -4.47
CA SER A 71 5.21 14.25 -5.82
C SER A 71 4.61 12.87 -6.08
N TYR A 72 3.74 12.76 -7.09
CA TYR A 72 3.13 11.48 -7.45
C TYR A 72 4.20 10.41 -7.72
N SER A 73 5.22 10.75 -8.51
CA SER A 73 6.28 9.79 -8.85
C SER A 73 7.12 9.38 -7.64
N GLU A 74 7.39 10.30 -6.73
CA GLU A 74 8.09 9.98 -5.48
C GLU A 74 7.27 9.06 -4.59
N GLU A 75 5.98 9.34 -4.43
CA GLU A 75 5.08 8.51 -3.64
C GLU A 75 4.97 7.10 -4.23
N GLU A 76 4.85 6.97 -5.56
CA GLU A 76 4.85 5.69 -6.24
C GLU A 76 6.14 4.90 -6.03
N LEU A 77 7.29 5.58 -6.06
CA LEU A 77 8.58 4.94 -5.81
C LEU A 77 8.66 4.36 -4.40
N VAL A 78 8.23 5.10 -3.40
CA VAL A 78 8.20 4.63 -2.01
C VAL A 78 7.25 3.44 -1.87
N ALA A 79 6.06 3.51 -2.47
CA ALA A 79 5.09 2.42 -2.43
C ALA A 79 5.65 1.15 -3.08
N GLU A 80 6.33 1.26 -4.22
CA GLU A 80 6.98 0.13 -4.89
C GLU A 80 8.10 -0.47 -4.02
N LEU A 81 8.97 0.37 -3.47
CA LEU A 81 10.06 -0.09 -2.60
C LEU A 81 9.50 -0.89 -1.42
N MET A 82 8.49 -0.37 -0.75
CA MET A 82 7.90 -1.02 0.41
C MET A 82 7.18 -2.32 0.05
N SER A 83 6.44 -2.36 -1.05
CA SER A 83 5.72 -3.55 -1.47
C SER A 83 6.65 -4.69 -1.89
N GLN A 84 7.81 -4.37 -2.46
CA GLN A 84 8.79 -5.36 -2.93
C GLN A 84 9.76 -5.80 -1.83
N TYR A 85 10.22 -4.87 -0.99
CA TYR A 85 11.35 -5.11 -0.10
C TYR A 85 11.09 -4.75 1.37
N GLY A 86 9.90 -4.24 1.71
CA GLY A 86 9.61 -3.74 3.04
C GLY A 86 9.80 -4.78 4.14
N GLU A 87 9.30 -5.99 3.93
CA GLU A 87 9.47 -7.09 4.90
C GLU A 87 10.93 -7.44 5.09
N GLU A 88 11.70 -7.55 4.01
CA GLU A 88 13.12 -7.88 4.06
C GLU A 88 13.91 -6.79 4.79
N ILE A 89 13.59 -5.51 4.52
CA ILE A 89 14.23 -4.38 5.19
C ILE A 89 14.00 -4.46 6.71
N LEU A 90 12.75 -4.66 7.14
CA LEU A 90 12.40 -4.73 8.56
C LEU A 90 13.03 -5.94 9.23
N GLU A 91 12.98 -7.10 8.58
CA GLU A 91 13.57 -8.33 9.10
C GLU A 91 15.09 -8.18 9.26
N THR A 92 15.76 -7.65 8.26
CA THR A 92 17.20 -7.38 8.32
C THR A 92 17.53 -6.40 9.45
N THR A 93 16.73 -5.34 9.58
CA THR A 93 16.88 -4.36 10.65
C THR A 93 16.80 -5.02 12.02
N ASN A 94 15.83 -5.89 12.24
CA ASN A 94 15.63 -6.56 13.52
C ASN A 94 16.80 -7.50 13.84
N ILE A 95 17.30 -8.24 12.86
CA ILE A 95 18.45 -9.14 13.04
C ILE A 95 19.69 -8.34 13.47
N ILE A 96 19.99 -7.25 12.77
CA ILE A 96 21.15 -6.42 13.09
C ILE A 96 21.00 -5.74 14.45
N TYR A 97 19.80 -5.20 14.73
CA TYR A 97 19.51 -4.55 16.01
C TYR A 97 19.72 -5.51 17.18
N ASP A 98 19.20 -6.73 17.08
CA ASP A 98 19.33 -7.74 18.13
C ASP A 98 20.80 -8.09 18.37
N GLY A 99 21.60 -8.21 17.32
CA GLY A 99 23.05 -8.43 17.44
C GLY A 99 23.75 -7.29 18.15
N ILE A 100 23.42 -6.05 17.85
CA ILE A 100 24.00 -4.86 18.50
C ILE A 100 23.61 -4.81 19.99
N ARG A 101 22.33 -5.06 20.28
CA ARG A 101 21.81 -4.99 21.65
C ARG A 101 22.43 -6.02 22.58
N MET A 102 22.88 -7.15 22.05
CA MET A 102 23.47 -8.24 22.83
C MET A 102 24.95 -8.08 23.13
N LYS A 103 25.59 -7.02 22.69
CA LYS A 103 27.00 -6.75 22.96
C LYS A 103 27.21 -6.11 24.33
#